data_f4cfddd7bf8a09d85e592988ecdb1027
#
_entry.id   f4cfddd7bf8a09d85e592988ecdb1027
#
_cell.length_a   1.000
_cell.length_b   1.000
_cell.length_c   1.000
_cell.angle_alpha   90.00
_cell.angle_beta   90.00
_cell.angle_gamma   90.00
#
_symmetry.space_group_name_H-M   'P 1'
#
loop_
_entity.id
_entity.type
_entity.pdbx_description
1 polymer ?
#
loop_
_entity_poly.entity_id
_entity_poly.type
_entity_poly.pdbx_seq_one_letter_code
_entity_poly.pdbx_strand_id
1 'polypeptide(L)'
;MVEFIDGSILAQFSVTDMRLPILYALTYPERIQSDMRFPVGNLRHLDFCPPDMNKFPCLRIAYEAAEAGGAKTVALNAADEAAVAAFLEGSIGFNDIPRIIEDAVSASNTGKLESIAKVLEADAEARRYAQERILEITKRTGRPQVTCVVSG
;
A
#
# COMPACT_ATOMS: atom_id res chain seq x y z
N MET A 1 4.36 15.93 0.02
CA MET A 1 5.22 16.94 -0.64
C MET A 1 5.48 16.47 -2.06
N VAL A 2 5.54 17.40 -3.00
CA VAL A 2 5.87 17.12 -4.41
C VAL A 2 7.01 18.03 -4.80
N GLU A 3 8.08 17.47 -5.34
CA GLU A 3 9.19 18.20 -5.93
C GLU A 3 8.96 18.29 -7.45
N PHE A 4 9.05 19.49 -7.98
CA PHE A 4 8.89 19.75 -9.41
C PHE A 4 10.24 19.72 -10.13
N ILE A 5 10.18 19.63 -11.46
CA ILE A 5 11.38 19.57 -12.31
C ILE A 5 12.29 20.80 -12.19
N ASP A 6 11.75 21.92 -11.74
CA ASP A 6 12.49 23.17 -11.47
C ASP A 6 13.12 23.21 -10.07
N GLY A 7 13.00 22.14 -9.28
CA GLY A 7 13.48 22.03 -7.91
C GLY A 7 12.59 22.69 -6.87
N SER A 8 11.45 23.27 -7.23
CA SER A 8 10.50 23.79 -6.26
C SER A 8 9.76 22.67 -5.57
N ILE A 9 9.39 22.88 -4.29
CA ILE A 9 8.69 21.88 -3.48
C ILE A 9 7.34 22.45 -3.02
N LEU A 10 6.26 21.73 -3.30
CA LEU A 10 4.94 22.01 -2.77
C LEU A 10 4.60 21.04 -1.64
N ALA A 11 4.23 21.57 -0.48
CA ALA A 11 3.75 20.77 0.66
C ALA A 11 2.29 21.12 0.97
N GLN A 12 1.44 20.11 1.10
CA GLN A 12 0.07 20.26 1.57
C GLN A 12 -0.07 19.65 2.95
N PHE A 13 -0.52 20.45 3.90
CA PHE A 13 -0.82 20.02 5.26
C PHE A 13 -2.32 19.96 5.48
N SER A 14 -2.79 18.88 6.08
CA SER A 14 -4.18 18.71 6.46
C SER A 14 -4.28 17.84 7.71
N VAL A 15 -5.45 17.74 8.31
CA VAL A 15 -5.73 16.67 9.27
C VAL A 15 -5.60 15.31 8.56
N THR A 16 -5.20 14.28 9.30
CA THR A 16 -5.09 12.90 8.80
C THR A 16 -6.49 12.29 8.63
N ASP A 17 -7.22 12.75 7.62
CA ASP A 17 -8.59 12.34 7.33
C ASP A 17 -8.78 12.27 5.81
N MET A 18 -9.08 11.07 5.31
CA MET A 18 -9.29 10.82 3.88
C MET A 18 -10.49 11.55 3.28
N ARG A 19 -11.43 12.02 4.11
CA ARG A 19 -12.58 12.79 3.62
C ARG A 19 -12.15 14.10 2.93
N LEU A 20 -11.06 14.74 3.39
CA LEU A 20 -10.57 15.98 2.76
C LEU A 20 -10.07 15.79 1.33
N PRO A 21 -9.18 14.84 1.01
CA PRO A 21 -8.75 14.63 -0.36
C PRO A 21 -9.90 14.12 -1.25
N ILE A 22 -10.81 13.31 -0.72
CA ILE A 22 -12.01 12.85 -1.46
C ILE A 22 -12.93 14.05 -1.76
N LEU A 23 -13.18 14.90 -0.76
CA LEU A 23 -13.98 16.10 -0.94
C LEU A 23 -13.41 17.00 -2.05
N TYR A 24 -12.10 17.23 -2.03
CA TYR A 24 -11.44 18.03 -3.05
C TYR A 24 -11.49 17.37 -4.44
N ALA A 25 -11.32 16.05 -4.51
CA ALA A 25 -11.45 15.33 -5.78
C ALA A 25 -12.85 15.46 -6.40
N LEU A 26 -13.90 15.47 -5.57
CA LEU A 26 -15.28 15.60 -6.01
C LEU A 26 -15.65 17.04 -6.42
N THR A 27 -14.98 18.04 -5.84
CA THR A 27 -15.31 19.47 -6.06
C THR A 27 -14.28 20.19 -6.93
N TYR A 28 -13.25 19.48 -7.38
CA TYR A 28 -12.18 20.09 -8.18
C TYR A 28 -12.74 20.94 -9.35
N PRO A 29 -12.19 22.14 -9.58
CA PRO A 29 -11.04 22.77 -8.92
C PRO A 29 -11.38 23.60 -7.67
N GLU A 30 -12.64 23.64 -7.26
CA GLU A 30 -13.11 24.46 -6.15
C GLU A 30 -12.76 23.83 -4.79
N ARG A 31 -12.54 24.70 -3.78
CA ARG A 31 -12.36 24.28 -2.39
C ARG A 31 -13.56 24.72 -1.59
N ILE A 32 -14.39 23.76 -1.19
CA ILE A 32 -15.56 24.05 -0.36
C ILE A 32 -15.18 24.09 1.13
N GLN A 33 -15.96 24.83 1.88
CA GLN A 33 -15.76 25.00 3.32
C GLN A 33 -15.92 23.65 4.04
N SER A 34 -15.02 23.39 4.97
CA SER A 34 -15.03 22.22 5.84
C SER A 34 -14.65 22.62 7.26
N ASP A 35 -15.20 21.93 8.24
CA ASP A 35 -14.84 22.09 9.66
C ASP A 35 -13.53 21.38 10.02
N MET A 36 -13.00 20.58 9.10
CA MET A 36 -11.72 19.88 9.26
C MET A 36 -10.55 20.84 9.06
N ARG A 37 -10.05 21.41 10.15
CA ARG A 37 -8.95 22.39 10.12
C ARG A 37 -7.69 21.82 10.73
N PHE A 38 -6.57 21.96 10.02
CA PHE A 38 -5.25 21.65 10.55
C PHE A 38 -4.76 22.82 11.42
N PRO A 39 -4.42 22.59 12.70
CA PRO A 39 -4.00 23.67 13.61
C PRO A 39 -2.53 24.03 13.36
N VAL A 40 -2.27 24.82 12.32
CA VAL A 40 -0.90 25.23 11.91
C VAL A 40 -0.11 25.86 13.06
N GLY A 41 -0.78 26.57 13.98
CA GLY A 41 -0.13 27.17 15.15
C GLY A 41 0.49 26.17 16.13
N ASN A 42 0.11 24.90 16.06
CA ASN A 42 0.68 23.80 16.86
C ASN A 42 1.91 23.17 16.20
N LEU A 43 2.16 23.48 14.93
CA LEU A 43 3.32 22.97 14.19
C LEU A 43 4.56 23.76 14.60
N ARG A 44 5.44 23.17 15.42
CA ARG A 44 6.65 23.85 15.92
C ARG A 44 7.86 23.63 15.02
N HIS A 45 8.11 22.40 14.61
CA HIS A 45 9.18 22.05 13.67
C HIS A 45 8.87 20.74 12.96
N LEU A 46 9.50 20.53 11.83
CA LEU A 46 9.46 19.29 11.05
C LEU A 46 10.90 18.89 10.73
N ASP A 47 11.22 17.64 11.01
CA ASP A 47 12.50 17.04 10.66
C ASP A 47 12.34 16.20 9.39
N PHE A 48 13.23 16.40 8.45
CA PHE A 48 13.25 15.66 7.18
C PHE A 48 14.56 14.90 7.07
N CYS A 49 14.45 13.59 6.82
CA CYS A 49 15.60 12.74 6.54
C CYS A 49 15.28 11.78 5.40
N PRO A 50 16.28 11.35 4.62
CA PRO A 50 16.08 10.33 3.61
C PRO A 50 15.52 9.05 4.25
N PRO A 51 14.53 8.38 3.63
CA PRO A 51 14.01 7.13 4.14
C PRO A 51 15.06 6.01 4.01
N ASP A 52 15.18 5.20 5.06
CA ASP A 52 16.02 3.99 5.03
C ASP A 52 15.26 2.86 4.32
N MET A 53 15.59 2.62 3.05
CA MET A 53 14.93 1.61 2.21
C MET A 53 15.21 0.17 2.68
N ASN A 54 16.26 -0.07 3.46
CA ASN A 54 16.53 -1.39 4.05
C ASN A 54 15.67 -1.63 5.29
N LYS A 55 15.47 -0.59 6.10
CA LYS A 55 14.60 -0.63 7.27
C LYS A 55 13.12 -0.65 6.89
N PHE A 56 12.76 -0.03 5.78
CA PHE A 56 11.40 0.07 5.27
C PHE A 56 11.28 -0.54 3.85
N PRO A 57 11.43 -1.88 3.71
CA PRO A 57 11.47 -2.52 2.40
C PRO A 57 10.18 -2.37 1.61
N CYS A 58 9.00 -2.27 2.25
CA CYS A 58 7.75 -2.02 1.54
C CYS A 58 7.76 -0.71 0.74
N LEU A 59 8.47 0.32 1.22
CA LEU A 59 8.61 1.57 0.49
C LEU A 59 9.43 1.38 -0.79
N ARG A 60 10.54 0.64 -0.72
CA ARG A 60 11.36 0.28 -1.90
C ARG A 60 10.53 -0.49 -2.92
N ILE A 61 9.84 -1.55 -2.47
CA ILE A 61 9.00 -2.39 -3.33
C ILE A 61 7.89 -1.56 -4.00
N ALA A 62 7.31 -0.59 -3.27
CA ALA A 62 6.28 0.29 -3.83
C ALA A 62 6.82 1.17 -4.96
N TYR A 63 8.02 1.74 -4.82
CA TYR A 63 8.66 2.50 -5.91
C TYR A 63 8.96 1.61 -7.12
N GLU A 64 9.56 0.44 -6.90
CA GLU A 64 9.88 -0.51 -7.98
C GLU A 64 8.60 -0.96 -8.71
N ALA A 65 7.52 -1.25 -7.99
CA ALA A 65 6.24 -1.62 -8.58
C ALA A 65 5.59 -0.46 -9.35
N ALA A 66 5.69 0.77 -8.83
CA ALA A 66 5.16 1.96 -9.50
C ALA A 66 5.91 2.26 -10.81
N GLU A 67 7.24 2.14 -10.83
CA GLU A 67 8.06 2.31 -12.03
C GLU A 67 7.76 1.24 -13.08
N ALA A 68 7.61 -0.02 -12.67
CA ALA A 68 7.27 -1.12 -13.56
C ALA A 68 5.84 -1.05 -14.08
N GLY A 69 4.92 -0.53 -13.30
CA GLY A 69 3.49 -0.36 -13.64
C GLY A 69 2.74 -1.67 -13.86
N GLY A 70 1.55 -1.55 -14.50
CA GLY A 70 0.76 -2.70 -14.91
C GLY A 70 0.39 -3.65 -13.77
N ALA A 71 0.57 -4.95 -13.99
CA ALA A 71 0.22 -5.97 -13.00
C ALA A 71 1.07 -5.92 -11.71
N LYS A 72 2.24 -5.27 -11.73
CA LYS A 72 3.07 -5.12 -10.52
C LYS A 72 2.39 -4.30 -9.43
N THR A 73 1.72 -3.21 -9.80
CA THR A 73 0.97 -2.37 -8.84
C THR A 73 -0.24 -3.08 -8.28
N VAL A 74 -0.92 -3.89 -9.09
CA VAL A 74 -2.05 -4.74 -8.65
C VAL A 74 -1.57 -5.80 -7.68
N ALA A 75 -0.48 -6.50 -8.02
CA ALA A 75 0.09 -7.54 -7.18
C ALA A 75 0.57 -7.00 -5.83
N LEU A 76 1.19 -5.81 -5.82
CA LEU A 76 1.59 -5.13 -4.59
C LEU A 76 0.40 -4.90 -3.67
N ASN A 77 -0.69 -4.31 -4.18
CA ASN A 77 -1.88 -4.02 -3.39
C ASN A 77 -2.55 -5.30 -2.86
N ALA A 78 -2.75 -6.29 -3.74
CA ALA A 78 -3.41 -7.54 -3.41
C ALA A 78 -2.63 -8.34 -2.35
N ALA A 79 -1.29 -8.39 -2.47
CA ALA A 79 -0.44 -9.08 -1.52
C ALA A 79 -0.34 -8.34 -0.18
N ASP A 80 -0.31 -7.00 -0.19
CA ASP A 80 -0.30 -6.18 1.02
C ASP A 80 -1.56 -6.42 1.84
N GLU A 81 -2.74 -6.32 1.24
CA GLU A 81 -4.01 -6.58 1.92
C GLU A 81 -4.05 -7.99 2.54
N ALA A 82 -3.62 -9.03 1.80
CA ALA A 82 -3.60 -10.40 2.31
C ALA A 82 -2.60 -10.56 3.47
N ALA A 83 -1.40 -9.99 3.35
CA ALA A 83 -0.36 -10.10 4.37
C ALA A 83 -0.71 -9.32 5.64
N VAL A 84 -1.28 -8.11 5.50
CA VAL A 84 -1.75 -7.30 6.64
C VAL A 84 -2.88 -8.01 7.37
N ALA A 85 -3.86 -8.57 6.67
CA ALA A 85 -4.93 -9.35 7.28
C ALA A 85 -4.36 -10.52 8.10
N ALA A 86 -3.47 -11.32 7.53
CA ALA A 86 -2.82 -12.46 8.20
C ALA A 86 -1.97 -12.02 9.41
N PHE A 87 -1.34 -10.86 9.36
CA PHE A 87 -0.62 -10.29 10.50
C PHE A 87 -1.57 -9.89 11.63
N LEU A 88 -2.67 -9.21 11.32
CA LEU A 88 -3.68 -8.81 12.32
C LEU A 88 -4.34 -10.01 12.99
N GLU A 89 -4.48 -11.12 12.27
CA GLU A 89 -4.95 -12.40 12.79
C GLU A 89 -3.88 -13.17 13.59
N GLY A 90 -2.64 -12.70 13.61
CA GLY A 90 -1.53 -13.35 14.32
C GLY A 90 -0.91 -14.56 13.59
N SER A 91 -1.33 -14.83 12.36
CA SER A 91 -0.85 -15.97 11.55
C SER A 91 0.60 -15.81 11.07
N ILE A 92 1.05 -14.58 10.86
CA ILE A 92 2.42 -14.22 10.45
C ILE A 92 3.02 -13.13 11.34
N GLY A 93 4.32 -12.89 11.25
CA GLY A 93 5.00 -11.79 11.94
C GLY A 93 5.03 -10.51 11.09
N PHE A 94 5.25 -9.36 11.74
CA PHE A 94 5.34 -8.06 11.06
C PHE A 94 6.39 -8.06 9.95
N ASN A 95 7.56 -8.66 10.18
CA ASN A 95 8.63 -8.73 9.20
C ASN A 95 8.38 -9.73 8.05
N ASP A 96 7.31 -10.51 8.12
CA ASP A 96 6.91 -11.41 7.02
C ASP A 96 6.10 -10.66 5.95
N ILE A 97 5.44 -9.53 6.30
CA ILE A 97 4.66 -8.71 5.37
C ILE A 97 5.49 -8.32 4.14
N PRO A 98 6.65 -7.63 4.28
CA PRO A 98 7.42 -7.21 3.13
C PRO A 98 7.92 -8.37 2.26
N ARG A 99 8.20 -9.52 2.86
CA ARG A 99 8.64 -10.72 2.12
C ARG A 99 7.53 -11.28 1.23
N ILE A 100 6.30 -11.37 1.77
CA ILE A 100 5.15 -11.84 1.00
C ILE A 100 4.85 -10.91 -0.17
N ILE A 101 4.91 -9.58 0.09
CA ILE A 101 4.69 -8.57 -0.95
C ILE A 101 5.77 -8.67 -2.04
N GLU A 102 7.05 -8.73 -1.67
CA GLU A 102 8.17 -8.82 -2.59
C GLU A 102 8.09 -10.07 -3.47
N ASP A 103 7.76 -11.22 -2.86
CA ASP A 103 7.58 -12.49 -3.57
C ASP A 103 6.43 -12.40 -4.58
N ALA A 104 5.28 -11.85 -4.18
CA ALA A 104 4.11 -11.71 -5.05
C ALA A 104 4.36 -10.73 -6.21
N VAL A 105 4.98 -9.58 -5.93
CA VAL A 105 5.37 -8.60 -6.95
C VAL A 105 6.39 -9.22 -7.92
N SER A 106 7.36 -9.98 -7.43
CA SER A 106 8.36 -10.64 -8.27
C SER A 106 7.73 -11.68 -9.19
N ALA A 107 6.78 -12.47 -8.67
CA ALA A 107 6.09 -13.52 -9.42
C ALA A 107 5.09 -12.96 -10.46
N SER A 108 4.58 -11.75 -10.27
CA SER A 108 3.59 -11.15 -11.16
C SER A 108 4.17 -10.74 -12.51
N ASN A 109 3.34 -10.79 -13.56
CA ASN A 109 3.73 -10.37 -14.91
C ASN A 109 3.96 -8.85 -15.01
N THR A 110 4.76 -8.42 -15.98
CA THR A 110 5.01 -7.00 -16.30
C THR A 110 4.06 -6.46 -17.39
N GLY A 111 3.04 -7.23 -17.78
CA GLY A 111 2.12 -6.87 -18.86
C GLY A 111 1.21 -5.70 -18.52
N LYS A 112 0.85 -4.93 -19.57
CA LYS A 112 -0.18 -3.91 -19.47
C LYS A 112 -1.54 -4.54 -19.19
N LEU A 113 -2.32 -3.92 -18.32
CA LEU A 113 -3.68 -4.32 -18.01
C LEU A 113 -4.65 -3.46 -18.84
N GLU A 114 -5.18 -4.04 -19.91
CA GLU A 114 -5.99 -3.32 -20.90
C GLU A 114 -7.50 -3.32 -20.59
N SER A 115 -7.93 -4.03 -19.54
CA SER A 115 -9.34 -4.10 -19.15
C SER A 115 -9.49 -4.35 -17.66
N ILE A 116 -10.66 -4.00 -17.11
CA ILE A 116 -11.02 -4.28 -15.71
C ILE A 116 -10.94 -5.79 -15.43
N ALA A 117 -11.38 -6.64 -16.38
CA ALA A 117 -11.30 -8.07 -16.23
C ALA A 117 -9.85 -8.56 -16.01
N LYS A 118 -8.88 -8.00 -16.75
CA LYS A 118 -7.46 -8.31 -16.58
C LYS A 118 -6.90 -7.82 -15.24
N VAL A 119 -7.39 -6.70 -14.74
CA VAL A 119 -7.03 -6.21 -13.39
C VAL A 119 -7.53 -7.19 -12.33
N LEU A 120 -8.78 -7.62 -12.40
CA LEU A 120 -9.37 -8.56 -11.45
C LEU A 120 -8.70 -9.94 -11.51
N GLU A 121 -8.31 -10.40 -12.69
CA GLU A 121 -7.56 -11.66 -12.87
C GLU A 121 -6.19 -11.57 -12.19
N ALA A 122 -5.45 -10.47 -12.41
CA ALA A 122 -4.16 -10.24 -11.79
C ALA A 122 -4.25 -10.10 -10.26
N ASP A 123 -5.28 -9.43 -9.74
CA ASP A 123 -5.54 -9.32 -8.30
C ASP A 123 -5.80 -10.71 -7.69
N ALA A 124 -6.68 -11.50 -8.29
CA ALA A 124 -7.02 -12.84 -7.81
C ALA A 124 -5.79 -13.78 -7.81
N GLU A 125 -4.95 -13.70 -8.83
CA GLU A 125 -3.71 -14.47 -8.91
C GLU A 125 -2.71 -14.07 -7.83
N ALA A 126 -2.51 -12.77 -7.63
CA ALA A 126 -1.60 -12.27 -6.61
C ALA A 126 -2.08 -12.59 -5.18
N ARG A 127 -3.38 -12.50 -4.89
CA ARG A 127 -3.96 -12.93 -3.61
C ARG A 127 -3.76 -14.40 -3.34
N ARG A 128 -4.00 -15.25 -4.35
CA ARG A 128 -3.76 -16.69 -4.21
C ARG A 128 -2.29 -16.98 -3.88
N TYR A 129 -1.38 -16.36 -4.60
CA TYR A 129 0.06 -16.50 -4.37
C TYR A 129 0.45 -16.05 -2.94
N ALA A 130 -0.02 -14.89 -2.52
CA ALA A 130 0.22 -14.38 -1.16
C ALA A 130 -0.33 -15.33 -0.09
N GLN A 131 -1.52 -15.89 -0.28
CA GLN A 131 -2.11 -16.87 0.63
C GLN A 131 -1.30 -18.17 0.73
N GLU A 132 -0.77 -18.67 -0.38
CA GLU A 132 0.13 -19.83 -0.39
C GLU A 132 1.39 -19.55 0.43
N ARG A 133 2.00 -18.36 0.26
CA ARG A 133 3.17 -17.94 1.05
C ARG A 133 2.86 -17.78 2.54
N ILE A 134 1.71 -17.21 2.88
CA ILE A 134 1.23 -17.10 4.26
C ILE A 134 1.11 -18.48 4.91
N LEU A 135 0.50 -19.44 4.21
CA LEU A 135 0.36 -20.82 4.69
C LEU A 135 1.71 -21.52 4.93
N GLU A 136 2.69 -21.31 4.05
CA GLU A 136 4.04 -21.83 4.21
C GLU A 136 4.73 -21.27 5.46
N ILE A 137 4.65 -19.94 5.66
CA ILE A 137 5.22 -19.26 6.83
C ILE A 137 4.55 -19.75 8.11
N THR A 138 3.22 -19.83 8.12
CA THR A 138 2.44 -20.30 9.27
C THR A 138 2.82 -21.72 9.67
N LYS A 139 2.92 -22.65 8.71
CA LYS A 139 3.37 -24.03 8.96
C LYS A 139 4.77 -24.08 9.55
N ARG A 140 5.69 -23.26 9.04
CA ARG A 140 7.08 -23.21 9.50
C ARG A 140 7.21 -22.64 10.92
N THR A 141 6.39 -21.64 11.25
CA THR A 141 6.47 -20.95 12.54
C THR A 141 5.61 -21.55 13.63
N GLY A 142 4.73 -22.51 13.31
CA GLY A 142 3.80 -23.14 14.28
C GLY A 142 2.75 -22.18 14.84
N ARG A 143 2.50 -21.04 14.18
CA ARG A 143 1.47 -20.08 14.58
C ARG A 143 0.08 -20.62 14.25
N PRO A 144 -0.97 -20.23 15.03
CA PRO A 144 -2.33 -20.70 14.77
C PRO A 144 -2.82 -20.24 13.39
N GLN A 145 -3.43 -21.16 12.66
CA GLN A 145 -4.18 -20.82 11.45
C GLN A 145 -5.55 -20.25 11.90
N VAL A 146 -5.79 -18.99 11.65
CA VAL A 146 -7.12 -18.40 11.77
C VAL A 146 -7.78 -18.51 10.40
N THR A 147 -8.85 -19.29 10.33
CA THR A 147 -9.63 -19.44 9.09
C THR A 147 -10.45 -18.17 8.91
N CYS A 148 -10.05 -17.30 8.00
CA CYS A 148 -10.86 -16.14 7.62
C CYS A 148 -12.14 -16.64 6.96
N VAL A 149 -13.26 -16.61 7.66
CA VAL A 149 -14.58 -16.76 7.05
C VAL A 149 -14.93 -15.41 6.45
N VAL A 150 -14.67 -15.25 5.16
CA VAL A 150 -15.18 -14.11 4.40
C VAL A 150 -16.69 -14.26 4.35
N SER A 151 -17.39 -13.54 5.25
CA SER A 151 -18.82 -13.34 5.15
C SER A 151 -19.07 -12.43 3.96
N GLY A 152 -19.69 -12.98 2.91
CA GLY A 152 -20.10 -12.27 1.69
C GLY A 152 -21.21 -11.23 1.92
#